data_1e1c2145834a5224b23ac6b2de26f065
#
_entry.id   1e1c2145834a5224b23ac6b2de26f065
#
_cell.length_a   1.000
_cell.length_b   1.000
_cell.length_c   1.000
_cell.angle_alpha   90.00
_cell.angle_beta   90.00
_cell.angle_gamma   90.00
#
_symmetry.space_group_name_H-M   'P 1'
#
loop_
_entity.id
_entity.type
_entity.pdbx_description
1 polymer ?
#
loop_
_entity_poly.entity_id
_entity_poly.type
_entity_poly.pdbx_seq_one_letter_code
_entity_poly.pdbx_strand_id
1 'polypeptide(L)'
;MILFSSDLELKLKNKDKMNKLIIDVAGDKIFLMIIANDLIYNITHENTKINYEKLTLIIKEFLELNKFELKDIDKIYINRGPGSFAGIRNSISVVKALKLTKNIDYYCYSLQDFKGEKDVRYKNIPYLCEKFKIKKNLINPIYLS
;
A
#
# COMPACT_ATOMS: atom_id res chain seq x y z
N MET A 1 -23.37 -31.45 -4.99
CA MET A 1 -23.17 -31.36 -3.51
C MET A 1 -21.73 -30.98 -3.18
N ILE A 2 -20.76 -31.77 -3.63
CA ILE A 2 -19.33 -31.46 -3.41
C ILE A 2 -18.91 -30.15 -4.08
N LEU A 3 -19.38 -29.89 -5.31
CA LEU A 3 -19.14 -28.65 -6.03
C LEU A 3 -19.70 -27.43 -5.30
N PHE A 4 -20.88 -27.57 -4.67
CA PHE A 4 -21.48 -26.49 -3.91
C PHE A 4 -20.65 -26.12 -2.68
N SER A 5 -20.15 -27.12 -1.96
CA SER A 5 -19.26 -26.88 -0.81
C SER A 5 -17.94 -26.24 -1.23
N SER A 6 -17.36 -26.66 -2.36
CA SER A 6 -16.14 -26.09 -2.90
C SER A 6 -16.33 -24.63 -3.31
N ASP A 7 -17.50 -24.31 -3.93
CA ASP A 7 -17.83 -22.94 -4.32
C ASP A 7 -18.00 -22.04 -3.10
N LEU A 8 -18.62 -22.54 -2.04
CA LEU A 8 -18.80 -21.80 -0.80
C LEU A 8 -17.44 -21.53 -0.11
N GLU A 9 -16.59 -22.55 -0.01
CA GLU A 9 -15.24 -22.40 0.53
C GLU A 9 -14.41 -21.42 -0.29
N LEU A 10 -14.50 -21.49 -1.61
CA LEU A 10 -13.80 -20.56 -2.50
C LEU A 10 -14.31 -19.13 -2.29
N LYS A 11 -15.62 -18.92 -2.17
CA LYS A 11 -16.20 -17.61 -1.88
C LYS A 11 -15.76 -17.08 -0.53
N LEU A 12 -15.72 -17.92 0.50
CA LEU A 12 -15.24 -17.53 1.83
C LEU A 12 -13.76 -17.17 1.80
N LYS A 13 -12.94 -17.96 1.09
CA LYS A 13 -11.51 -17.65 0.90
C LYS A 13 -11.34 -16.35 0.10
N ASN A 14 -12.11 -16.13 -0.96
CA ASN A 14 -12.03 -14.94 -1.78
C ASN A 14 -12.49 -13.69 -1.04
N LYS A 15 -13.36 -13.82 -0.06
CA LYS A 15 -13.85 -12.70 0.76
C LYS A 15 -12.73 -12.07 1.59
N ASP A 16 -11.73 -12.86 2.00
CA ASP A 16 -10.57 -12.41 2.76
C ASP A 16 -9.37 -12.08 1.85
N LYS A 17 -9.52 -12.30 0.54
CA LYS A 17 -8.44 -12.13 -0.43
C LYS A 17 -8.51 -10.76 -1.09
N MET A 18 -7.94 -9.78 -0.41
CA MET A 18 -7.80 -8.43 -0.94
C MET A 18 -6.42 -8.24 -1.53
N ASN A 19 -6.34 -7.57 -2.67
CA ASN A 19 -5.09 -7.13 -3.24
C ASN A 19 -4.70 -5.82 -2.59
N LYS A 20 -3.52 -5.78 -2.01
CA LYS A 20 -3.03 -4.65 -1.21
C LYS A 20 -1.77 -4.09 -1.86
N LEU A 21 -1.69 -2.78 -1.93
CA LEU A 21 -0.51 -2.08 -2.44
C LEU A 21 0.10 -1.28 -1.31
N ILE A 22 1.40 -1.48 -1.07
CA ILE A 22 2.17 -0.70 -0.11
C ILE A 22 3.05 0.27 -0.88
N ILE A 23 3.02 1.54 -0.50
CA ILE A 23 3.80 2.61 -1.09
C ILE A 23 4.63 3.27 0.02
N ASP A 24 5.94 3.25 -0.09
CA ASP A 24 6.82 3.92 0.86
C ASP A 24 7.82 4.82 0.11
N VAL A 25 7.63 6.12 0.24
CA VAL A 25 8.46 7.15 -0.38
C VAL A 25 9.04 8.07 0.71
N ALA A 26 9.09 7.59 1.94
CA ALA A 26 9.58 8.38 3.08
C ALA A 26 11.11 8.39 3.19
N GLY A 27 11.78 7.35 2.74
CA GLY A 27 13.24 7.19 2.84
C GLY A 27 13.97 7.56 1.55
N ASP A 28 15.17 7.03 1.42
CA ASP A 28 16.05 7.24 0.25
C ASP A 28 15.67 6.37 -0.95
N LYS A 29 14.73 5.46 -0.78
CA LYS A 29 14.21 4.59 -1.83
C LYS A 29 12.71 4.79 -1.98
N ILE A 30 12.21 4.62 -3.19
CA ILE A 30 10.80 4.40 -3.46
C ILE A 30 10.59 2.89 -3.40
N PHE A 31 9.78 2.44 -2.49
CA PHE A 31 9.47 1.03 -2.32
C PHE A 31 7.99 0.79 -2.61
N LEU A 32 7.72 -0.22 -3.45
CA LEU A 32 6.37 -0.66 -3.78
C LEU A 32 6.25 -2.15 -3.54
N MET A 33 5.12 -2.57 -2.97
CA MET A 33 4.83 -3.99 -2.75
C MET A 33 3.37 -4.28 -3.04
N ILE A 34 3.12 -5.35 -3.78
CA ILE A 34 1.77 -5.92 -3.94
C ILE A 34 1.70 -7.18 -3.07
N ILE A 35 0.66 -7.26 -2.26
CA ILE A 35 0.31 -8.47 -1.53
C ILE A 35 -1.02 -8.97 -2.09
N ALA A 36 -0.97 -10.10 -2.78
CA ALA A 36 -2.12 -10.73 -3.42
C ALA A 36 -2.20 -12.19 -2.98
N ASN A 37 -3.06 -12.49 -2.02
CA ASN A 37 -3.16 -13.79 -1.37
C ASN A 37 -1.81 -14.15 -0.70
N ASP A 38 -1.20 -15.26 -1.08
CA ASP A 38 0.10 -15.68 -0.58
C ASP A 38 1.26 -15.18 -1.44
N LEU A 39 0.98 -14.42 -2.49
CA LEU A 39 1.98 -13.90 -3.42
C LEU A 39 2.37 -12.48 -3.05
N ILE A 40 3.66 -12.23 -3.05
CA ILE A 40 4.23 -10.91 -2.73
C ILE A 40 5.18 -10.51 -3.87
N TYR A 41 4.96 -9.33 -4.42
CA TYR A 41 5.82 -8.73 -5.43
C TYR A 41 6.32 -7.39 -4.91
N ASN A 42 7.57 -7.06 -5.14
CA ASN A 42 8.08 -5.75 -4.73
C ASN A 42 9.09 -5.21 -5.74
N ILE A 43 9.30 -3.89 -5.70
CA ILE A 43 10.29 -3.20 -6.50
C ILE A 43 10.81 -1.99 -5.71
N THR A 44 12.04 -1.60 -6.00
CA THR A 44 12.68 -0.45 -5.38
C THR A 44 13.25 0.46 -6.47
N HIS A 45 13.10 1.76 -6.29
CA HIS A 45 13.73 2.78 -7.13
C HIS A 45 14.45 3.78 -6.23
N GLU A 46 15.43 4.49 -6.78
CA GLU A 46 16.04 5.62 -6.06
C GLU A 46 14.98 6.72 -5.86
N ASN A 47 14.93 7.30 -4.66
CA ASN A 47 14.00 8.38 -4.35
C ASN A 47 14.61 9.71 -4.76
N THR A 48 14.74 9.93 -6.07
CA THR A 48 15.22 11.15 -6.68
C THR A 48 14.06 12.01 -7.14
N LYS A 49 14.30 13.29 -7.37
CA LYS A 49 13.26 14.21 -7.88
C LYS A 49 12.63 13.68 -9.16
N ILE A 50 13.45 13.16 -10.08
CA ILE A 50 12.95 12.59 -11.34
C ILE A 50 11.97 11.44 -11.05
N ASN A 51 12.31 10.56 -10.13
CA ASN A 51 11.50 9.38 -9.84
C ASN A 51 10.26 9.71 -9.03
N TYR A 52 10.35 10.53 -7.95
CA TYR A 52 9.13 10.78 -7.17
C TYR A 52 8.12 11.65 -7.93
N GLU A 53 8.57 12.47 -8.88
CA GLU A 53 7.66 13.20 -9.79
C GLU A 53 6.96 12.28 -10.79
N LYS A 54 7.51 11.08 -11.03
CA LYS A 54 6.93 10.04 -11.89
C LYS A 54 6.23 8.94 -11.10
N LEU A 55 5.91 9.17 -9.86
CA LEU A 55 5.42 8.11 -8.98
C LEU A 55 4.19 7.38 -9.54
N THR A 56 3.25 8.11 -10.12
CA THR A 56 2.06 7.50 -10.73
C THR A 56 2.45 6.54 -11.85
N LEU A 57 3.39 6.93 -12.69
CA LEU A 57 3.89 6.08 -13.78
C LEU A 57 4.64 4.86 -13.24
N ILE A 58 5.48 5.06 -12.23
CA ILE A 58 6.22 3.97 -11.58
C ILE A 58 5.26 2.93 -10.98
N ILE A 59 4.20 3.39 -10.32
CA ILE A 59 3.17 2.50 -9.77
C ILE A 59 2.48 1.73 -10.89
N LYS A 60 2.08 2.42 -11.95
CA LYS A 60 1.40 1.79 -13.09
C LYS A 60 2.28 0.72 -13.75
N GLU A 61 3.53 1.03 -14.00
CA GLU A 61 4.49 0.09 -14.59
C GLU A 61 4.71 -1.14 -13.70
N PHE A 62 4.82 -0.92 -12.41
CA PHE A 62 4.98 -2.01 -11.44
C PHE A 62 3.76 -2.94 -11.43
N LEU A 63 2.56 -2.38 -11.43
CA LEU A 63 1.33 -3.16 -11.50
C LEU A 63 1.28 -3.98 -12.79
N GLU A 64 1.50 -3.34 -13.93
CA GLU A 64 1.47 -4.00 -15.24
C GLU A 64 2.51 -5.12 -15.35
N LEU A 65 3.71 -4.92 -14.82
CA LEU A 65 4.77 -5.92 -14.79
C LEU A 65 4.32 -7.21 -14.10
N ASN A 66 3.49 -7.08 -13.08
CA ASN A 66 2.98 -8.20 -12.30
C ASN A 66 1.54 -8.58 -12.68
N LYS A 67 1.07 -8.11 -13.82
CA LYS A 67 -0.25 -8.42 -14.41
C LYS A 67 -1.42 -7.92 -13.56
N PHE A 68 -1.25 -6.77 -12.93
CA PHE A 68 -2.30 -6.07 -12.21
C PHE A 68 -2.64 -4.75 -12.89
N GLU A 69 -3.86 -4.32 -12.70
CA GLU A 69 -4.33 -2.97 -13.02
C GLU A 69 -4.76 -2.28 -11.73
N LEU A 70 -4.92 -0.95 -11.76
CA LEU A 70 -5.37 -0.20 -10.59
C LEU A 70 -6.72 -0.69 -10.06
N LYS A 71 -7.63 -1.09 -10.95
CA LYS A 71 -8.94 -1.64 -10.56
C LYS A 71 -8.84 -2.92 -9.73
N ASP A 72 -7.70 -3.62 -9.80
CA ASP A 72 -7.49 -4.87 -9.05
C ASP A 72 -7.03 -4.61 -7.62
N ILE A 73 -6.65 -3.38 -7.28
CA ILE A 73 -6.16 -3.01 -5.95
C ILE A 73 -7.33 -2.60 -5.07
N ASP A 74 -7.45 -3.26 -3.92
CA ASP A 74 -8.53 -3.03 -2.98
C ASP A 74 -8.19 -2.02 -1.89
N LYS A 75 -6.93 -2.03 -1.43
CA LYS A 75 -6.46 -1.13 -0.36
C LYS A 75 -5.02 -0.69 -0.61
N ILE A 76 -4.72 0.53 -0.20
CA ILE A 76 -3.37 1.09 -0.29
C ILE A 76 -2.88 1.45 1.11
N TYR A 77 -1.63 1.13 1.39
CA TYR A 77 -0.94 1.46 2.64
C TYR A 77 0.25 2.34 2.29
N ILE A 78 0.32 3.51 2.92
CA ILE A 78 1.33 4.51 2.59
C ILE A 78 2.06 4.96 3.84
N ASN A 79 3.39 5.00 3.77
CA ASN A 79 4.20 5.51 4.86
C ASN A 79 4.06 7.04 4.92
N ARG A 80 3.51 7.55 6.03
CA ARG A 80 3.29 8.98 6.27
C ARG A 80 4.49 9.69 6.88
N GLY A 81 5.58 8.98 7.09
CA GLY A 81 6.80 9.52 7.68
C GLY A 81 7.08 8.99 9.08
N PRO A 82 8.05 9.60 9.77
CA PRO A 82 8.83 10.78 9.36
C PRO A 82 9.77 10.49 8.18
N GLY A 83 10.00 11.49 7.34
CA GLY A 83 10.91 11.33 6.20
C GLY A 83 10.86 12.48 5.20
N SER A 84 11.24 12.17 3.98
CA SER A 84 11.33 13.12 2.88
C SER A 84 10.02 13.89 2.66
N PHE A 85 10.08 15.21 2.79
CA PHE A 85 8.93 16.08 2.54
C PHE A 85 8.34 15.86 1.13
N ALA A 86 9.20 15.93 0.11
CA ALA A 86 8.76 15.82 -1.27
C ALA A 86 8.22 14.40 -1.58
N GLY A 87 8.89 13.36 -1.10
CA GLY A 87 8.46 11.99 -1.30
C GLY A 87 7.12 11.69 -0.65
N ILE A 88 6.96 12.07 0.60
CA ILE A 88 5.70 11.87 1.34
C ILE A 88 4.58 12.66 0.69
N ARG A 89 4.83 13.93 0.35
CA ARG A 89 3.82 14.79 -0.28
C ARG A 89 3.35 14.22 -1.62
N ASN A 90 4.27 13.75 -2.46
CA ASN A 90 3.91 13.17 -3.74
C ASN A 90 3.11 11.87 -3.58
N SER A 91 3.53 11.00 -2.66
CA SER A 91 2.79 9.75 -2.42
C SER A 91 1.38 10.00 -1.88
N ILE A 92 1.22 10.97 -1.00
CA ILE A 92 -0.11 11.39 -0.50
C ILE A 92 -0.98 11.91 -1.63
N SER A 93 -0.42 12.74 -2.51
CA SER A 93 -1.15 13.27 -3.66
C SER A 93 -1.68 12.15 -4.56
N VAL A 94 -0.87 11.12 -4.79
CA VAL A 94 -1.26 9.96 -5.59
C VAL A 94 -2.42 9.21 -4.93
N VAL A 95 -2.36 8.92 -3.63
CA VAL A 95 -3.43 8.17 -2.97
C VAL A 95 -4.72 8.96 -2.88
N LYS A 96 -4.65 10.28 -2.71
CA LYS A 96 -5.83 11.15 -2.77
C LYS A 96 -6.49 11.08 -4.14
N ALA A 97 -5.70 11.15 -5.21
CA ALA A 97 -6.21 11.05 -6.57
C ALA A 97 -6.86 9.69 -6.83
N LEU A 98 -6.24 8.61 -6.36
CA LEU A 98 -6.79 7.26 -6.51
C LEU A 98 -8.08 7.07 -5.71
N LYS A 99 -8.21 7.68 -4.53
CA LYS A 99 -9.47 7.68 -3.78
C LYS A 99 -10.58 8.38 -4.55
N LEU A 100 -10.28 9.53 -5.15
CA LEU A 100 -11.26 10.31 -5.90
C LEU A 100 -11.67 9.64 -7.21
N THR A 101 -10.72 9.04 -7.93
CA THR A 101 -10.97 8.52 -9.28
C THR A 101 -11.34 7.04 -9.31
N LYS A 102 -10.81 6.24 -8.39
CA LYS A 102 -10.99 4.77 -8.36
C LYS A 102 -11.67 4.29 -7.09
N ASN A 103 -11.92 5.18 -6.15
CA ASN A 103 -12.52 4.87 -4.84
C ASN A 103 -11.75 3.78 -4.07
N ILE A 104 -10.42 3.82 -4.13
CA ILE A 104 -9.56 2.91 -3.38
C ILE A 104 -9.28 3.50 -2.01
N ASP A 105 -9.61 2.77 -0.94
CA ASP A 105 -9.31 3.21 0.43
C ASP A 105 -7.82 3.12 0.71
N TYR A 106 -7.30 4.06 1.50
CA TYR A 106 -5.90 4.09 1.88
C TYR A 106 -5.71 4.25 3.38
N TYR A 107 -4.56 3.78 3.86
CA TYR A 107 -4.17 3.86 5.26
C TYR A 107 -2.79 4.52 5.33
N CYS A 108 -2.72 5.69 5.96
CA CYS A 108 -1.46 6.38 6.19
C CYS A 108 -0.89 5.94 7.54
N TYR A 109 0.21 5.20 7.52
CA TYR A 109 0.85 4.70 8.73
C TYR A 109 2.23 5.31 8.94
N SER A 110 2.70 5.27 10.17
CA SER A 110 4.09 5.48 10.54
C SER A 110 4.54 4.27 11.36
N LEU A 111 5.79 3.88 11.26
CA LEU A 111 6.32 2.82 12.13
C LEU A 111 6.21 3.21 13.60
N GLN A 112 6.15 4.51 13.90
CA GLN A 112 5.91 5.02 15.25
C GLN A 112 4.52 4.63 15.80
N ASP A 113 3.57 4.33 14.93
CA ASP A 113 2.22 3.91 15.32
C ASP A 113 2.20 2.50 15.92
N PHE A 114 3.23 1.70 15.63
CA PHE A 114 3.28 0.27 15.96
C PHE A 114 4.15 0.00 17.19
N LYS A 115 3.87 0.69 18.27
CA LYS A 115 4.66 0.61 19.51
C LYS A 115 4.69 -0.81 20.08
N GLY A 116 5.90 -1.28 20.36
CA GLY A 116 6.10 -2.60 20.94
C GLY A 116 6.16 -3.74 19.93
N GLU A 117 5.90 -3.47 18.66
CA GLU A 117 6.00 -4.51 17.62
C GLU A 117 7.45 -4.70 17.18
N LYS A 118 7.88 -5.95 17.15
CA LYS A 118 9.23 -6.32 16.73
C LYS A 118 9.31 -6.57 15.23
N ASP A 119 8.25 -7.12 14.63
CA ASP A 119 8.21 -7.46 13.21
C ASP A 119 7.37 -6.43 12.45
N VAL A 120 8.04 -5.38 11.97
CA VAL A 120 7.44 -4.29 11.20
C VAL A 120 7.81 -4.38 9.71
N ARG A 121 8.11 -5.58 9.22
CA ARG A 121 8.37 -5.78 7.79
C ARG A 121 7.15 -5.37 6.97
N TYR A 122 7.39 -4.94 5.74
CA TYR A 122 6.32 -4.45 4.87
C TYR A 122 5.14 -5.41 4.75
N LYS A 123 5.40 -6.71 4.63
CA LYS A 123 4.33 -7.73 4.52
C LYS A 123 3.38 -7.74 5.71
N ASN A 124 3.79 -7.22 6.86
CA ASN A 124 2.97 -7.18 8.07
C ASN A 124 2.22 -5.86 8.24
N ILE A 125 2.50 -4.86 7.43
CA ILE A 125 1.88 -3.53 7.55
C ILE A 125 0.36 -3.58 7.51
N PRO A 126 -0.29 -4.32 6.60
CA PRO A 126 -1.75 -4.41 6.61
C PRO A 126 -2.31 -4.95 7.93
N TYR A 127 -1.71 -6.00 8.46
CA TYR A 127 -2.09 -6.56 9.76
C TYR A 127 -1.89 -5.56 10.89
N LEU A 128 -0.74 -4.87 10.91
CA LEU A 128 -0.43 -3.89 11.94
C LEU A 128 -1.38 -2.69 11.89
N CYS A 129 -1.73 -2.23 10.72
CA CYS A 129 -2.72 -1.16 10.56
C CYS A 129 -4.07 -1.55 11.14
N GLU A 130 -4.49 -2.79 10.97
CA GLU A 130 -5.72 -3.31 11.56
C GLU A 130 -5.59 -3.43 13.08
N LYS A 131 -4.50 -4.03 13.56
CA LYS A 131 -4.24 -4.22 15.00
C LYS A 131 -4.24 -2.90 15.77
N PHE A 132 -3.57 -1.88 15.23
CA PHE A 132 -3.44 -0.56 15.86
C PHE A 132 -4.55 0.41 15.44
N LYS A 133 -5.56 -0.07 14.74
CA LYS A 133 -6.75 0.70 14.35
C LYS A 133 -6.42 2.00 13.62
N ILE A 134 -5.50 1.91 12.67
CA ILE A 134 -5.17 3.04 11.80
C ILE A 134 -6.43 3.41 11.02
N LYS A 135 -6.79 4.68 11.07
CA LYS A 135 -8.03 5.16 10.46
C LYS A 135 -7.86 5.27 8.94
N LYS A 136 -8.81 4.68 8.19
CA LYS A 136 -8.77 4.76 6.73
C LYS A 136 -9.05 6.18 6.24
N ASN A 137 -8.43 6.52 5.13
CA ASN A 137 -8.64 7.77 4.41
C ASN A 137 -8.33 9.03 5.23
N LEU A 138 -7.47 8.90 6.25
CA LEU A 138 -6.99 10.02 7.04
C LEU A 138 -5.57 10.39 6.62
N ILE A 139 -5.38 11.65 6.27
CA ILE A 139 -4.07 12.18 5.89
C ILE A 139 -3.49 12.93 7.09
N ASN A 140 -2.36 12.42 7.60
CA ASN A 140 -1.67 13.00 8.76
C ASN A 140 -0.15 12.82 8.62
N PRO A 141 0.48 13.50 7.65
CA PRO A 141 1.90 13.30 7.36
C PRO A 141 2.79 13.78 8.51
N ILE A 142 3.96 13.15 8.63
CA ILE A 142 5.02 13.59 9.53
C ILE A 142 6.21 13.97 8.64
N TYR A 143 6.50 15.25 8.56
CA TYR A 143 7.64 15.75 7.80
C TYR A 143 8.83 15.98 8.73
N LEU A 144 10.03 15.71 8.22
CA LEU A 144 11.26 16.17 8.86
C LEU A 144 11.50 17.61 8.42
N SER A 145 11.69 18.45 9.40
CA SER A 145 11.98 19.88 9.17
C SER A 145 13.41 20.10 8.66
#